data_aaaf04ca1c48c4f359434a6bb950beb4
#
_entry.id   aaaf04ca1c48c4f359434a6bb950beb4
#
_cell.length_a   1.000
_cell.length_b   1.000
_cell.length_c   1.000
_cell.angle_alpha   90.00
_cell.angle_beta   90.00
_cell.angle_gamma   90.00
#
_symmetry.space_group_name_H-M   'P 1'
#
loop_
_entity.id
_entity.type
_entity.pdbx_description
1 polymer ?
#
loop_
_entity_poly.entity_id
_entity_poly.type
_entity_poly.pdbx_seq_one_letter_code
_entity_poly.pdbx_strand_id
1 'polypeptide(L)'
;MKKLLLGLLCTVALGAYANPADDLLNRIDKGAAAKFKTILVKSDKDFFEIDQAGNGKNATASKPAGKNNPIIIRGNSWVNIAVGINWYLKHHAGIHITWNNMSPKLPNVLPAVKQKERHETDLKLRYDFNYCTFSYTMAFWDWNRWQKEIDWMALHGINMPLAAVGTECVWRNMLLKLGYSEEEVGKFIAGPAFLAWWEMNNLEGWGGPLPQNWYKQQETLQKKILARMKEMGMKPVLPGYCGMVPHDAKKRLGLNVTDAGKWNGYQRPANLSPTDSRFTEIADLYYKELTKLYGKSDFYSMDPFHESGDDAAVDYAKAGQALMSAMKRANPKAVWVVQGWNENPRPQMIEDLKVGDILVLDLFSECRPMFGGPSILKRDGGYGKHQWLFCMLENFGGNVGLHGRMDQLLNNFYLAIGKKGESNHNSETLKGWGFTMEGSENNPVMFELMSELPWRAEKTTKEDWLKEYCYARYGVHDATIEKAWALLAQSIYNCPVGNNQQGTHESIFCGRPSLNNFQVSSWSKMRNYYDPEDTR
;
A
#
# COMPACT_ATOMS: atom_id res chain seq x y z
N MET A 1 51.19 -0.54 -49.80
CA MET A 1 50.90 -0.13 -48.43
C MET A 1 49.45 -0.48 -48.08
N LYS A 2 49.22 -1.64 -47.43
CA LYS A 2 47.91 -2.12 -47.01
C LYS A 2 47.66 -1.60 -45.59
N LYS A 3 46.62 -0.81 -45.40
CA LYS A 3 46.15 -0.40 -44.06
C LYS A 3 45.23 -1.50 -43.51
N LEU A 4 45.68 -2.14 -42.45
CA LEU A 4 44.89 -3.03 -41.63
C LEU A 4 43.93 -2.19 -40.74
N LEU A 5 42.61 -2.35 -40.93
CA LEU A 5 41.59 -1.83 -40.05
C LEU A 5 41.33 -2.89 -38.96
N LEU A 6 41.81 -2.61 -37.74
CA LEU A 6 41.49 -3.42 -36.56
C LEU A 6 40.11 -2.96 -36.04
N GLY A 7 39.07 -3.76 -36.31
CA GLY A 7 37.75 -3.58 -35.72
C GLY A 7 37.74 -4.07 -34.27
N LEU A 8 37.63 -3.15 -33.32
CA LEU A 8 37.43 -3.47 -31.90
C LEU A 8 35.98 -3.90 -31.71
N LEU A 9 35.72 -5.22 -31.62
CA LEU A 9 34.43 -5.74 -31.14
C LEU A 9 34.34 -5.47 -29.63
N CYS A 10 33.66 -4.42 -29.25
CA CYS A 10 33.18 -4.26 -27.88
C CYS A 10 32.05 -5.29 -27.66
N THR A 11 32.38 -6.46 -27.12
CA THR A 11 31.41 -7.35 -26.50
C THR A 11 30.92 -6.68 -25.22
N VAL A 12 29.77 -6.00 -25.30
CA VAL A 12 29.02 -5.63 -24.11
C VAL A 12 28.56 -6.94 -23.50
N ALA A 13 29.22 -7.39 -22.44
CA ALA A 13 28.71 -8.42 -21.58
C ALA A 13 27.39 -7.89 -20.99
N LEU A 14 26.29 -8.29 -21.57
CA LEU A 14 24.98 -8.24 -20.93
C LEU A 14 25.10 -9.13 -19.70
N GLY A 15 25.45 -8.54 -18.56
CA GLY A 15 25.29 -9.18 -17.28
C GLY A 15 23.86 -9.68 -17.23
N ALA A 16 23.67 -11.00 -17.11
CA ALA A 16 22.37 -11.59 -16.90
C ALA A 16 21.82 -10.96 -15.60
N TYR A 17 20.97 -9.93 -15.73
CA TYR A 17 20.20 -9.44 -14.61
C TYR A 17 19.41 -10.65 -14.10
N ALA A 18 19.63 -11.02 -12.83
CA ALA A 18 18.87 -12.06 -12.18
C ALA A 18 17.38 -11.76 -12.42
N ASN A 19 16.62 -12.78 -12.83
CA ASN A 19 15.19 -12.65 -13.07
C ASN A 19 14.49 -12.45 -11.70
N PRO A 20 13.88 -11.28 -11.40
CA PRO A 20 13.31 -11.00 -10.08
C PRO A 20 12.23 -11.99 -9.65
N ALA A 21 11.50 -12.58 -10.62
CA ALA A 21 10.48 -13.59 -10.34
C ALA A 21 11.11 -14.95 -10.00
N ASP A 22 12.25 -15.31 -10.59
CA ASP A 22 12.98 -16.54 -10.24
C ASP A 22 13.58 -16.43 -8.83
N ASP A 23 14.08 -15.25 -8.46
CA ASP A 23 14.56 -15.00 -7.10
C ASP A 23 13.41 -15.06 -6.09
N LEU A 24 12.24 -14.53 -6.41
CA LEU A 24 11.03 -14.63 -5.57
C LEU A 24 10.62 -16.10 -5.41
N LEU A 25 10.54 -16.88 -6.50
CA LEU A 25 10.21 -18.29 -6.47
C LEU A 25 11.19 -19.09 -5.58
N ASN A 26 12.50 -18.80 -5.67
CA ASN A 26 13.51 -19.49 -4.86
C ASN A 26 13.47 -19.08 -3.37
N ARG A 27 12.88 -17.93 -3.02
CA ARG A 27 12.58 -17.56 -1.62
C ARG A 27 11.31 -18.22 -1.10
N ILE A 28 10.34 -18.51 -1.96
CA ILE A 28 9.16 -19.31 -1.60
C ILE A 28 9.62 -20.74 -1.25
N ASP A 29 10.30 -21.42 -2.18
CA ASP A 29 10.90 -22.74 -1.92
C ASP A 29 12.16 -22.89 -2.77
N LYS A 30 13.27 -23.29 -2.13
CA LYS A 30 14.58 -23.44 -2.80
C LYS A 30 14.48 -24.36 -4.01
N GLY A 31 14.84 -23.83 -5.19
CA GLY A 31 14.77 -24.54 -6.46
C GLY A 31 13.41 -24.48 -7.16
N ALA A 32 12.43 -23.75 -6.63
CA ALA A 32 11.12 -23.60 -7.26
C ALA A 32 11.20 -22.97 -8.64
N ALA A 33 12.11 -22.01 -8.87
CA ALA A 33 12.29 -21.36 -10.16
C ALA A 33 12.47 -22.35 -11.32
N ALA A 34 13.10 -23.52 -11.09
CA ALA A 34 13.27 -24.55 -12.12
C ALA A 34 11.96 -25.19 -12.60
N LYS A 35 10.85 -25.00 -11.87
CA LYS A 35 9.52 -25.52 -12.22
C LYS A 35 8.68 -24.53 -13.05
N PHE A 36 9.16 -23.29 -13.18
CA PHE A 36 8.48 -22.19 -13.87
C PHE A 36 9.32 -21.64 -15.02
N LYS A 37 8.64 -21.04 -15.99
CA LYS A 37 9.25 -20.20 -17.03
C LYS A 37 8.51 -18.87 -17.05
N THR A 38 9.14 -17.80 -16.61
CA THR A 38 8.57 -16.46 -16.54
C THR A 38 8.95 -15.64 -17.76
N ILE A 39 8.00 -14.91 -18.35
CA ILE A 39 8.20 -14.19 -19.62
C ILE A 39 7.53 -12.82 -19.56
N LEU A 40 8.32 -11.76 -19.70
CA LEU A 40 7.80 -10.40 -19.88
C LEU A 40 7.28 -10.21 -21.32
N VAL A 41 6.06 -9.70 -21.43
CA VAL A 41 5.39 -9.43 -22.73
C VAL A 41 4.82 -8.03 -22.71
N LYS A 42 5.13 -7.20 -23.70
CA LYS A 42 4.56 -5.85 -23.80
C LYS A 42 3.04 -5.91 -24.02
N SER A 43 2.31 -5.10 -23.26
CA SER A 43 0.86 -4.95 -23.38
C SER A 43 0.44 -3.58 -22.80
N ASP A 44 -0.60 -2.99 -23.37
CA ASP A 44 -1.22 -1.75 -22.86
C ASP A 44 -2.12 -2.02 -21.65
N LYS A 45 -2.65 -3.23 -21.52
CA LYS A 45 -3.40 -3.71 -20.36
C LYS A 45 -2.48 -4.45 -19.41
N ASP A 46 -2.70 -4.28 -18.13
CA ASP A 46 -2.08 -5.13 -17.12
C ASP A 46 -2.69 -6.52 -17.22
N PHE A 47 -1.83 -7.54 -17.28
CA PHE A 47 -2.26 -8.92 -17.41
C PHE A 47 -1.24 -9.89 -16.83
N PHE A 48 -1.74 -11.05 -16.49
CA PHE A 48 -0.95 -12.28 -16.42
C PHE A 48 -1.62 -13.41 -17.20
N GLU A 49 -0.81 -14.36 -17.63
CA GLU A 49 -1.25 -15.53 -18.38
C GLU A 49 -0.53 -16.76 -17.85
N ILE A 50 -1.29 -17.82 -17.62
CA ILE A 50 -0.80 -19.11 -17.13
C ILE A 50 -0.98 -20.15 -18.23
N ASP A 51 0.10 -20.89 -18.52
CA ASP A 51 0.13 -21.88 -19.59
C ASP A 51 1.12 -23.00 -19.20
N GLN A 52 1.18 -24.03 -20.01
CA GLN A 52 2.17 -25.08 -19.87
C GLN A 52 2.70 -25.52 -21.22
N ALA A 53 3.97 -25.89 -21.28
CA ALA A 53 4.56 -26.38 -22.50
C ALA A 53 3.84 -27.66 -22.99
N GLY A 54 3.46 -27.68 -24.26
CA GLY A 54 2.76 -28.84 -24.86
C GLY A 54 1.24 -28.75 -24.87
N ASN A 55 0.62 -27.69 -24.37
CA ASN A 55 -0.81 -27.41 -24.52
C ASN A 55 -1.14 -26.89 -25.93
N GLY A 56 -0.88 -27.71 -26.98
CA GLY A 56 -1.35 -27.42 -28.34
C GLY A 56 -2.78 -27.95 -28.56
N LYS A 57 -3.45 -27.51 -29.64
CA LYS A 57 -4.84 -27.87 -30.00
C LYS A 57 -5.15 -29.37 -30.01
N ASN A 58 -4.12 -30.24 -29.90
CA ASN A 58 -4.21 -31.72 -29.96
C ASN A 58 -3.64 -32.41 -28.70
N ALA A 59 -3.44 -31.69 -27.59
CA ALA A 59 -2.91 -32.30 -26.35
C ALA A 59 -4.01 -33.12 -25.64
N THR A 60 -3.94 -34.45 -25.74
CA THR A 60 -4.91 -35.37 -25.11
C THR A 60 -4.72 -35.56 -23.62
N ALA A 61 -3.63 -35.11 -23.01
CA ALA A 61 -3.40 -35.06 -21.57
C ALA A 61 -2.26 -34.09 -21.24
N SER A 62 -2.51 -33.14 -20.32
CA SER A 62 -1.45 -32.31 -19.75
C SER A 62 -0.55 -33.17 -18.84
N LYS A 63 0.75 -33.12 -19.05
CA LYS A 63 1.73 -33.80 -18.18
C LYS A 63 2.01 -32.96 -16.95
N PRO A 64 2.24 -33.57 -15.78
CA PRO A 64 2.63 -32.83 -14.58
C PRO A 64 3.82 -31.91 -14.82
N ALA A 65 3.85 -30.77 -14.16
CA ALA A 65 4.87 -29.76 -14.35
C ALA A 65 6.19 -30.13 -13.65
N GLY A 66 7.31 -29.89 -14.33
CA GLY A 66 8.66 -30.11 -13.82
C GLY A 66 9.69 -29.45 -14.73
N LYS A 67 10.99 -29.71 -14.48
CA LYS A 67 12.10 -29.08 -15.20
C LYS A 67 11.98 -29.16 -16.74
N ASN A 68 11.49 -30.28 -17.26
CA ASN A 68 11.34 -30.50 -18.71
C ASN A 68 9.98 -30.06 -19.26
N ASN A 69 9.06 -29.65 -18.38
CA ASN A 69 7.70 -29.20 -18.74
C ASN A 69 7.24 -28.14 -17.74
N PRO A 70 7.87 -26.94 -17.73
CA PRO A 70 7.59 -25.91 -16.73
C PRO A 70 6.21 -25.28 -16.91
N ILE A 71 5.67 -24.77 -15.82
CA ILE A 71 4.57 -23.82 -15.84
C ILE A 71 5.06 -22.51 -16.46
N ILE A 72 4.34 -22.00 -17.44
CA ILE A 72 4.70 -20.77 -18.13
C ILE A 72 3.83 -19.64 -17.60
N ILE A 73 4.46 -18.62 -17.01
CA ILE A 73 3.78 -17.41 -16.55
C ILE A 73 4.23 -16.24 -17.40
N ARG A 74 3.29 -15.58 -18.08
CA ARG A 74 3.52 -14.36 -18.87
C ARG A 74 2.85 -13.19 -18.19
N GLY A 75 3.45 -12.00 -18.27
CA GLY A 75 2.87 -10.75 -17.78
C GLY A 75 3.59 -9.54 -18.36
N ASN A 76 3.00 -8.36 -18.25
CA ASN A 76 3.63 -7.12 -18.74
C ASN A 76 4.48 -6.40 -17.69
N SER A 77 4.57 -6.95 -16.48
CA SER A 77 5.48 -6.51 -15.42
C SER A 77 5.89 -7.69 -14.53
N TRP A 78 6.96 -7.54 -13.75
CA TRP A 78 7.37 -8.57 -12.79
C TRP A 78 6.34 -8.77 -11.67
N VAL A 79 5.65 -7.69 -11.25
CA VAL A 79 4.53 -7.78 -10.31
C VAL A 79 3.39 -8.62 -10.90
N ASN A 80 3.00 -8.39 -12.15
CA ASN A 80 1.91 -9.15 -12.77
C ASN A 80 2.30 -10.63 -13.00
N ILE A 81 3.58 -10.91 -13.26
CA ILE A 81 4.10 -12.28 -13.27
C ILE A 81 4.02 -12.91 -11.87
N ALA A 82 4.34 -12.16 -10.80
CA ALA A 82 4.21 -12.65 -9.43
C ALA A 82 2.75 -12.95 -9.06
N VAL A 83 1.80 -12.12 -9.50
CA VAL A 83 0.35 -12.42 -9.36
C VAL A 83 0.00 -13.72 -10.07
N GLY A 84 0.48 -13.93 -11.30
CA GLY A 84 0.26 -15.17 -12.03
C GLY A 84 0.84 -16.40 -11.33
N ILE A 85 2.01 -16.27 -10.70
CA ILE A 85 2.60 -17.32 -9.85
C ILE A 85 1.69 -17.63 -8.66
N ASN A 86 1.27 -16.59 -7.91
CA ASN A 86 0.37 -16.76 -6.76
C ASN A 86 -0.97 -17.36 -7.16
N TRP A 87 -1.54 -16.90 -8.29
CA TRP A 87 -2.78 -17.44 -8.84
C TRP A 87 -2.67 -18.92 -9.17
N TYR A 88 -1.58 -19.32 -9.86
CA TYR A 88 -1.33 -20.73 -10.14
C TYR A 88 -1.19 -21.55 -8.85
N LEU A 89 -0.42 -21.08 -7.89
CA LEU A 89 -0.23 -21.79 -6.62
C LEU A 89 -1.54 -21.97 -5.87
N LYS A 90 -2.39 -20.96 -5.84
CA LYS A 90 -3.72 -21.03 -5.18
C LYS A 90 -4.70 -21.92 -5.92
N HIS A 91 -4.98 -21.61 -7.17
CA HIS A 91 -6.12 -22.19 -7.90
C HIS A 91 -5.81 -23.52 -8.57
N HIS A 92 -4.54 -23.82 -8.87
CA HIS A 92 -4.16 -25.10 -9.46
C HIS A 92 -3.48 -26.04 -8.45
N ALA A 93 -2.65 -25.50 -7.56
CA ALA A 93 -1.84 -26.32 -6.68
C ALA A 93 -2.39 -26.42 -5.23
N GLY A 94 -3.40 -25.64 -4.86
CA GLY A 94 -3.94 -25.62 -3.49
C GLY A 94 -2.90 -25.17 -2.47
N ILE A 95 -2.07 -24.18 -2.81
CA ILE A 95 -0.97 -23.67 -1.98
C ILE A 95 -1.19 -22.18 -1.75
N HIS A 96 -1.40 -21.81 -0.48
CA HIS A 96 -1.67 -20.45 -0.08
C HIS A 96 -0.43 -19.78 0.50
N ILE A 97 -0.06 -18.62 -0.06
CA ILE A 97 1.03 -17.78 0.45
C ILE A 97 0.40 -16.59 1.17
N THR A 98 0.69 -16.48 2.46
CA THR A 98 0.21 -15.38 3.34
C THR A 98 1.35 -14.88 4.20
N TRP A 99 1.15 -13.78 4.92
CA TRP A 99 2.14 -13.28 5.90
C TRP A 99 2.64 -14.36 6.87
N ASN A 100 1.74 -15.28 7.28
CA ASN A 100 2.05 -16.37 8.20
C ASN A 100 2.69 -17.59 7.52
N ASN A 101 2.70 -17.66 6.19
CA ASN A 101 3.22 -18.76 5.41
C ASN A 101 3.81 -18.26 4.08
N MET A 102 4.92 -17.51 4.16
CA MET A 102 5.60 -16.96 2.98
C MET A 102 6.48 -17.97 2.23
N SER A 103 6.77 -19.12 2.85
CA SER A 103 7.69 -20.11 2.27
C SER A 103 7.14 -21.52 2.43
N PRO A 104 5.96 -21.81 1.84
CA PRO A 104 5.41 -23.16 1.84
C PRO A 104 6.30 -24.10 1.04
N LYS A 105 6.41 -25.35 1.48
CA LYS A 105 7.08 -26.39 0.71
C LYS A 105 6.27 -26.76 -0.52
N LEU A 106 6.84 -26.59 -1.69
CA LEU A 106 6.18 -26.99 -2.93
C LEU A 106 6.35 -28.50 -3.20
N PRO A 107 5.33 -29.19 -3.70
CA PRO A 107 5.45 -30.57 -4.12
C PRO A 107 6.50 -30.74 -5.22
N ASN A 108 7.15 -31.90 -5.26
CA ASN A 108 8.16 -32.21 -6.28
C ASN A 108 7.58 -32.08 -7.70
N VAL A 109 6.34 -32.48 -7.86
CA VAL A 109 5.57 -32.40 -9.10
C VAL A 109 4.39 -31.46 -8.87
N LEU A 110 4.34 -30.40 -9.64
CA LEU A 110 3.22 -29.45 -9.61
C LEU A 110 2.08 -29.91 -10.52
N PRO A 111 0.81 -29.59 -10.18
CA PRO A 111 -0.34 -29.89 -11.02
C PRO A 111 -0.21 -29.32 -12.44
N ALA A 112 -0.73 -30.06 -13.42
CA ALA A 112 -0.73 -29.63 -14.80
C ALA A 112 -1.74 -28.49 -15.03
N VAL A 113 -1.36 -27.54 -15.89
CA VAL A 113 -2.29 -26.55 -16.44
C VAL A 113 -3.05 -27.19 -17.60
N LYS A 114 -4.32 -27.47 -17.41
CA LYS A 114 -5.15 -28.16 -18.42
C LYS A 114 -5.48 -27.26 -19.61
N GLN A 115 -5.66 -26.00 -19.35
CA GLN A 115 -6.06 -25.00 -20.33
C GLN A 115 -5.34 -23.68 -20.03
N LYS A 116 -4.84 -23.03 -21.08
CA LYS A 116 -4.29 -21.69 -20.98
C LYS A 116 -5.36 -20.73 -20.47
N GLU A 117 -5.00 -19.90 -19.48
CA GLU A 117 -5.85 -18.87 -18.95
C GLU A 117 -5.15 -17.50 -18.96
N ARG A 118 -5.94 -16.43 -19.06
CA ARG A 118 -5.47 -15.07 -19.09
C ARG A 118 -6.39 -14.19 -18.27
N HIS A 119 -5.78 -13.38 -17.38
CA HIS A 119 -6.45 -12.42 -16.53
C HIS A 119 -5.93 -11.03 -16.84
N GLU A 120 -6.83 -10.06 -16.96
CA GLU A 120 -6.52 -8.69 -17.32
C GLU A 120 -7.20 -7.71 -16.35
N THR A 121 -6.58 -6.55 -16.16
CA THR A 121 -7.18 -5.45 -15.42
C THR A 121 -6.82 -4.11 -16.02
N ASP A 122 -7.77 -3.18 -15.97
CA ASP A 122 -7.56 -1.75 -16.30
C ASP A 122 -7.15 -0.93 -15.04
N LEU A 123 -7.17 -1.54 -13.85
CA LEU A 123 -6.77 -0.93 -12.58
C LEU A 123 -5.24 -1.01 -12.41
N LYS A 124 -4.54 -0.06 -13.04
CA LYS A 124 -3.07 -0.11 -13.22
C LYS A 124 -2.26 0.32 -12.00
N LEU A 125 -2.85 1.09 -11.07
CA LEU A 125 -2.18 1.57 -9.88
C LEU A 125 -2.68 0.78 -8.66
N ARG A 126 -1.76 0.17 -7.93
CA ARG A 126 -2.10 -0.71 -6.80
C ARG A 126 -1.22 -0.35 -5.61
N TYR A 127 -1.85 0.37 -4.69
CA TYR A 127 -1.21 1.02 -3.55
C TYR A 127 -1.14 0.11 -2.32
N ASP A 128 -0.17 0.38 -1.43
CA ASP A 128 -0.10 -0.28 -0.14
C ASP A 128 0.43 0.64 0.95
N PHE A 129 -0.08 0.44 2.16
CA PHE A 129 0.24 1.03 3.44
C PHE A 129 -0.46 2.36 3.75
N ASN A 130 -0.70 2.54 5.05
CA ASN A 130 -0.97 3.81 5.70
C ASN A 130 0.32 4.30 6.38
N TYR A 131 0.42 5.57 6.71
CA TYR A 131 1.51 6.07 7.56
C TYR A 131 1.56 5.33 8.90
N CYS A 132 0.40 5.11 9.52
CA CYS A 132 0.29 4.43 10.81
C CYS A 132 0.85 3.01 10.78
N THR A 133 0.82 2.31 9.65
CA THR A 133 1.35 0.96 9.50
C THR A 133 2.85 0.90 9.87
N PHE A 134 3.60 1.95 9.52
CA PHE A 134 5.03 2.04 9.83
C PHE A 134 5.34 2.10 11.32
N SER A 135 4.40 2.57 12.15
CA SER A 135 4.58 2.61 13.61
C SER A 135 3.87 1.46 14.32
N TYR A 136 2.64 1.11 13.92
CA TYR A 136 1.91 0.01 14.56
C TYR A 136 2.51 -1.37 14.29
N THR A 137 3.05 -1.60 13.08
CA THR A 137 3.54 -2.92 12.68
C THR A 137 5.04 -2.91 12.36
N MET A 138 5.55 -1.88 11.68
CA MET A 138 6.83 -1.94 10.96
C MET A 138 7.97 -1.21 11.64
N ALA A 139 7.77 -0.60 12.82
CA ALA A 139 8.72 0.30 13.47
C ALA A 139 10.13 -0.27 13.62
N PHE A 140 10.27 -1.59 13.79
CA PHE A 140 11.52 -2.27 14.02
C PHE A 140 11.83 -3.37 13.00
N TRP A 141 11.18 -3.34 11.83
CA TRP A 141 11.45 -4.33 10.80
C TRP A 141 12.86 -4.20 10.23
N ASP A 142 13.55 -5.32 10.15
CA ASP A 142 14.82 -5.44 9.46
C ASP A 142 14.66 -5.72 7.96
N TRP A 143 15.79 -5.82 7.26
CA TRP A 143 15.77 -6.14 5.83
C TRP A 143 15.10 -7.49 5.52
N ASN A 144 15.28 -8.50 6.35
CA ASN A 144 14.71 -9.83 6.08
C ASN A 144 13.18 -9.79 6.14
N ARG A 145 12.62 -9.02 7.09
CA ARG A 145 11.18 -8.84 7.17
C ARG A 145 10.64 -7.98 6.01
N TRP A 146 11.33 -6.89 5.68
CA TRP A 146 10.98 -6.05 4.52
C TRP A 146 11.03 -6.80 3.20
N GLN A 147 12.03 -7.68 2.98
CA GLN A 147 12.12 -8.49 1.77
C GLN A 147 10.90 -9.40 1.62
N LYS A 148 10.46 -10.03 2.72
CA LYS A 148 9.23 -10.86 2.72
C LYS A 148 7.99 -10.03 2.39
N GLU A 149 7.89 -8.82 2.92
CA GLU A 149 6.77 -7.92 2.63
C GLU A 149 6.74 -7.50 1.16
N ILE A 150 7.86 -7.14 0.59
CA ILE A 150 7.94 -6.78 -0.84
C ILE A 150 7.57 -7.99 -1.71
N ASP A 151 7.96 -9.20 -1.33
CA ASP A 151 7.56 -10.41 -2.03
C ASP A 151 6.05 -10.67 -1.88
N TRP A 152 5.48 -10.46 -0.69
CA TRP A 152 4.03 -10.54 -0.45
C TRP A 152 3.28 -9.52 -1.31
N MET A 153 3.70 -8.26 -1.28
CA MET A 153 3.13 -7.20 -2.13
C MET A 153 3.13 -7.59 -3.60
N ALA A 154 4.26 -8.10 -4.12
CA ALA A 154 4.35 -8.53 -5.52
C ALA A 154 3.37 -9.66 -5.86
N LEU A 155 3.26 -10.67 -5.00
CA LEU A 155 2.35 -11.81 -5.15
C LEU A 155 0.87 -11.40 -5.11
N HIS A 156 0.55 -10.31 -4.39
CA HIS A 156 -0.81 -9.76 -4.29
C HIS A 156 -1.06 -8.57 -5.24
N GLY A 157 -0.11 -8.29 -6.15
CA GLY A 157 -0.31 -7.35 -7.24
C GLY A 157 0.03 -5.89 -6.92
N ILE A 158 0.52 -5.58 -5.74
CA ILE A 158 0.91 -4.22 -5.35
C ILE A 158 2.10 -3.74 -6.18
N ASN A 159 1.98 -2.54 -6.76
CA ASN A 159 3.03 -1.95 -7.58
C ASN A 159 3.35 -0.48 -7.24
N MET A 160 2.68 0.09 -6.22
CA MET A 160 2.84 1.48 -5.81
C MET A 160 2.79 1.63 -4.27
N PRO A 161 3.72 1.00 -3.52
CA PRO A 161 3.69 1.06 -2.06
C PRO A 161 4.23 2.38 -1.51
N LEU A 162 3.70 2.82 -0.36
CA LEU A 162 4.32 3.88 0.45
C LEU A 162 5.68 3.41 0.97
N ALA A 163 6.70 4.24 0.87
CA ALA A 163 8.07 3.92 1.26
C ALA A 163 8.63 5.00 2.20
N ALA A 164 8.11 5.03 3.44
CA ALA A 164 8.40 6.07 4.43
C ALA A 164 9.61 5.76 5.34
N VAL A 165 10.18 4.55 5.28
CA VAL A 165 11.38 4.20 6.06
C VAL A 165 12.50 5.20 5.81
N GLY A 166 13.15 5.69 6.87
CA GLY A 166 14.30 6.59 6.76
C GLY A 166 13.95 8.03 6.35
N THR A 167 12.68 8.42 6.36
CA THR A 167 12.28 9.83 6.10
C THR A 167 12.85 10.77 7.14
N GLU A 168 13.00 10.33 8.37
CA GLU A 168 13.66 11.09 9.45
C GLU A 168 15.11 11.45 9.13
N CYS A 169 15.80 10.69 8.27
CA CYS A 169 17.14 11.04 7.78
C CYS A 169 17.11 12.29 6.88
N VAL A 170 16.07 12.41 6.06
CA VAL A 170 15.86 13.59 5.19
C VAL A 170 15.65 14.83 6.05
N TRP A 171 14.76 14.73 7.05
CA TRP A 171 14.45 15.80 8.00
C TRP A 171 15.66 16.22 8.80
N ARG A 172 16.41 15.26 9.34
CA ARG A 172 17.67 15.55 10.05
C ARG A 172 18.63 16.35 9.17
N ASN A 173 18.88 15.89 7.95
CA ASN A 173 19.80 16.57 7.03
C ASN A 173 19.32 17.98 6.65
N MET A 174 18.01 18.15 6.45
CA MET A 174 17.40 19.45 6.18
C MET A 174 17.57 20.41 7.37
N LEU A 175 17.22 19.97 8.57
CA LEU A 175 17.28 20.80 9.79
C LEU A 175 18.71 21.22 10.14
N LEU A 176 19.69 20.31 10.03
CA LEU A 176 21.11 20.66 10.20
C LEU A 176 21.56 21.76 9.23
N LYS A 177 21.08 21.75 7.98
CA LYS A 177 21.36 22.82 7.00
C LYS A 177 20.65 24.13 7.29
N LEU A 178 19.54 24.07 7.99
CA LEU A 178 18.82 25.25 8.51
C LEU A 178 19.45 25.80 9.81
N GLY A 179 20.55 25.18 10.28
CA GLY A 179 21.31 25.64 11.44
C GLY A 179 20.85 25.05 12.78
N TYR A 180 19.99 24.03 12.80
CA TYR A 180 19.70 23.27 14.01
C TYR A 180 20.90 22.39 14.39
N SER A 181 21.11 22.20 15.68
CA SER A 181 22.07 21.22 16.19
C SER A 181 21.46 19.81 16.22
N GLU A 182 22.30 18.77 16.38
CA GLU A 182 21.85 17.39 16.56
C GLU A 182 20.93 17.23 17.78
N GLU A 183 21.18 17.98 18.87
CA GLU A 183 20.34 17.97 20.05
C GLU A 183 18.94 18.56 19.77
N GLU A 184 18.89 19.68 19.06
CA GLU A 184 17.62 20.32 18.67
C GLU A 184 16.82 19.43 17.71
N VAL A 185 17.48 18.80 16.73
CA VAL A 185 16.87 17.80 15.84
C VAL A 185 16.28 16.64 16.63
N GLY A 186 17.02 16.14 17.64
CA GLY A 186 16.55 15.06 18.51
C GLY A 186 15.34 15.42 19.38
N LYS A 187 15.12 16.72 19.65
CA LYS A 187 13.92 17.21 20.36
C LYS A 187 12.70 17.33 19.44
N PHE A 188 12.91 17.37 18.13
CA PHE A 188 11.85 17.50 17.14
C PHE A 188 11.38 16.15 16.58
N ILE A 189 12.32 15.28 16.18
CA ILE A 189 11.99 13.99 15.58
C ILE A 189 11.54 13.01 16.67
N ALA A 190 10.39 12.36 16.46
CA ALA A 190 9.86 11.38 17.39
C ALA A 190 10.65 10.06 17.41
N GLY A 191 10.46 9.25 18.44
CA GLY A 191 11.02 7.91 18.54
C GLY A 191 10.40 6.92 17.54
N PRO A 192 11.02 5.73 17.34
CA PRO A 192 10.69 4.83 16.24
C PRO A 192 9.22 4.43 16.17
N ALA A 193 8.61 4.12 17.32
CA ALA A 193 7.20 3.71 17.38
C ALA A 193 6.21 4.87 17.21
N PHE A 194 6.68 6.10 17.05
CA PHE A 194 5.85 7.31 16.96
C PHE A 194 6.13 8.13 15.69
N LEU A 195 7.01 7.68 14.81
CA LEU A 195 7.39 8.38 13.58
C LEU A 195 6.18 8.64 12.67
N ALA A 196 5.22 7.73 12.58
CA ALA A 196 4.03 7.90 11.75
C ALA A 196 3.25 9.16 12.12
N TRP A 197 2.97 9.36 13.40
CA TRP A 197 2.22 10.54 13.86
C TRP A 197 3.04 11.81 13.82
N TRP A 198 4.36 11.72 13.95
CA TRP A 198 5.27 12.83 13.71
C TRP A 198 5.24 13.24 12.22
N GLU A 199 5.34 12.29 11.27
CA GLU A 199 5.26 12.57 9.83
C GLU A 199 3.90 13.15 9.42
N MET A 200 2.82 12.77 10.10
CA MET A 200 1.48 13.32 9.93
C MET A 200 1.25 14.68 10.64
N ASN A 201 2.29 15.28 11.20
CA ASN A 201 2.21 16.57 11.91
C ASN A 201 1.37 16.55 13.20
N ASN A 202 1.27 15.40 13.87
CA ASN A 202 0.42 15.24 15.05
C ASN A 202 1.18 15.45 16.37
N LEU A 203 2.47 15.12 16.41
CA LEU A 203 3.30 15.27 17.60
C LEU A 203 4.77 15.53 17.23
N GLU A 204 5.55 16.15 18.13
CA GLU A 204 7.00 16.27 17.99
C GLU A 204 7.73 15.70 19.20
N GLY A 205 8.93 15.15 18.99
CA GLY A 205 9.90 14.77 20.01
C GLY A 205 9.54 13.60 20.92
N TRP A 206 8.31 13.08 20.86
CA TRP A 206 7.86 12.02 21.75
C TRP A 206 8.60 10.70 21.50
N GLY A 207 9.07 10.07 22.59
CA GLY A 207 9.80 8.80 22.51
C GLY A 207 11.21 8.89 21.90
N GLY A 208 11.70 10.10 21.62
CA GLY A 208 13.08 10.36 21.19
C GLY A 208 14.04 10.65 22.34
N PRO A 209 15.28 11.09 22.07
CA PRO A 209 15.85 11.25 20.74
C PRO A 209 16.26 9.92 20.07
N LEU A 210 16.30 9.91 18.74
CA LEU A 210 16.82 8.78 17.97
C LEU A 210 18.36 8.71 18.12
N PRO A 211 18.95 7.52 18.38
CA PRO A 211 20.40 7.40 18.44
C PRO A 211 21.03 7.56 17.04
N GLN A 212 22.28 8.02 16.98
CA GLN A 212 22.95 8.34 15.72
C GLN A 212 23.09 7.13 14.76
N ASN A 213 23.25 5.92 15.30
CA ASN A 213 23.31 4.70 14.49
C ASN A 213 21.95 4.35 13.85
N TRP A 214 20.82 4.79 14.43
CA TRP A 214 19.48 4.62 13.85
C TRP A 214 19.42 5.24 12.45
N TYR A 215 19.76 6.51 12.30
CA TYR A 215 19.74 7.20 11.00
C TYR A 215 20.52 6.45 9.92
N LYS A 216 21.74 5.99 10.24
CA LYS A 216 22.56 5.20 9.32
C LYS A 216 21.91 3.87 8.93
N GLN A 217 21.29 3.20 9.89
CA GLN A 217 20.61 1.92 9.67
C GLN A 217 19.37 2.11 8.81
N GLN A 218 18.53 3.12 9.10
CA GLN A 218 17.31 3.37 8.34
C GLN A 218 17.60 3.88 6.92
N GLU A 219 18.60 4.73 6.73
CA GLU A 219 19.05 5.13 5.39
C GLU A 219 19.49 3.90 4.57
N THR A 220 20.26 3.00 5.17
CA THR A 220 20.72 1.78 4.52
C THR A 220 19.57 0.83 4.19
N LEU A 221 18.62 0.69 5.12
CA LEU A 221 17.43 -0.13 4.95
C LEU A 221 16.55 0.40 3.82
N GLN A 222 16.27 1.70 3.80
CA GLN A 222 15.45 2.32 2.77
C GLN A 222 16.06 2.17 1.37
N LYS A 223 17.37 2.31 1.24
CA LYS A 223 18.06 2.07 -0.03
C LYS A 223 17.88 0.64 -0.55
N LYS A 224 17.91 -0.36 0.35
CA LYS A 224 17.62 -1.78 -0.01
C LYS A 224 16.16 -1.97 -0.41
N ILE A 225 15.22 -1.38 0.33
CA ILE A 225 13.78 -1.42 0.03
C ILE A 225 13.52 -0.86 -1.37
N LEU A 226 14.00 0.35 -1.65
CA LEU A 226 13.81 1.00 -2.95
C LEU A 226 14.49 0.25 -4.10
N ALA A 227 15.68 -0.31 -3.87
CA ALA A 227 16.35 -1.14 -4.86
C ALA A 227 15.52 -2.38 -5.22
N ARG A 228 15.00 -3.11 -4.22
CA ARG A 228 14.15 -4.29 -4.45
C ARG A 228 12.81 -3.95 -5.10
N MET A 229 12.16 -2.85 -4.67
CA MET A 229 10.95 -2.36 -5.33
C MET A 229 11.21 -2.05 -6.82
N LYS A 230 12.32 -1.41 -7.13
CA LYS A 230 12.73 -1.11 -8.52
C LYS A 230 12.99 -2.38 -9.34
N GLU A 231 13.65 -3.39 -8.76
CA GLU A 231 13.86 -4.69 -9.42
C GLU A 231 12.54 -5.34 -9.83
N MET A 232 11.54 -5.30 -8.93
CA MET A 232 10.18 -5.80 -9.20
C MET A 232 9.36 -4.91 -10.14
N GLY A 233 9.87 -3.73 -10.51
CA GLY A 233 9.14 -2.75 -11.33
C GLY A 233 8.07 -1.98 -10.58
N MET A 234 8.13 -1.95 -9.25
CA MET A 234 7.25 -1.13 -8.41
C MET A 234 7.63 0.35 -8.48
N LYS A 235 6.66 1.22 -8.24
CA LYS A 235 6.78 2.68 -8.22
C LYS A 235 6.57 3.17 -6.78
N PRO A 236 7.63 3.29 -5.97
CA PRO A 236 7.49 3.70 -4.57
C PRO A 236 6.90 5.09 -4.46
N VAL A 237 6.00 5.29 -3.49
CA VAL A 237 5.48 6.59 -3.08
C VAL A 237 6.36 7.09 -1.93
N LEU A 238 7.01 8.23 -2.12
CA LEU A 238 7.87 8.83 -1.08
C LEU A 238 7.10 9.91 -0.31
N PRO A 239 7.34 10.09 1.00
CA PRO A 239 6.78 11.20 1.73
C PRO A 239 7.17 12.56 1.12
N GLY A 240 6.20 13.46 1.01
CA GLY A 240 6.37 14.83 0.53
C GLY A 240 6.44 15.85 1.66
N TYR A 241 6.66 17.11 1.32
CA TYR A 241 6.72 18.23 2.27
C TYR A 241 5.46 19.10 2.16
N CYS A 242 4.78 19.33 3.27
CA CYS A 242 3.56 20.12 3.32
C CYS A 242 3.61 21.35 4.25
N GLY A 243 4.77 21.68 4.83
CA GLY A 243 4.93 22.86 5.67
C GLY A 243 5.26 22.57 7.12
N MET A 244 5.38 21.30 7.55
CA MET A 244 5.80 20.96 8.90
C MET A 244 7.18 21.56 9.20
N VAL A 245 7.32 22.18 10.37
CA VAL A 245 8.58 22.70 10.89
C VAL A 245 8.59 22.55 12.42
N PRO A 246 9.78 22.55 13.07
CA PRO A 246 9.82 22.53 14.54
C PRO A 246 8.97 23.65 15.15
N HIS A 247 8.36 23.39 16.30
CA HIS A 247 7.50 24.35 17.00
C HIS A 247 8.20 25.69 17.28
N ASP A 248 9.50 25.69 17.48
CA ASP A 248 10.31 26.89 17.72
C ASP A 248 10.79 27.63 16.45
N ALA A 249 10.38 27.19 15.25
CA ALA A 249 10.85 27.73 13.97
C ALA A 249 10.61 29.24 13.81
N LYS A 250 9.56 29.80 14.42
CA LYS A 250 9.36 31.26 14.46
C LYS A 250 10.53 31.98 15.11
N LYS A 251 10.98 31.51 16.27
CA LYS A 251 12.07 32.11 17.03
C LYS A 251 13.42 31.80 16.37
N ARG A 252 13.60 30.58 15.92
CA ARG A 252 14.89 30.06 15.42
C ARG A 252 15.21 30.50 14.01
N LEU A 253 14.23 30.50 13.11
CA LEU A 253 14.40 30.76 11.68
C LEU A 253 13.73 32.07 11.20
N GLY A 254 13.01 32.76 12.09
CA GLY A 254 12.23 33.94 11.71
C GLY A 254 11.07 33.64 10.77
N LEU A 255 10.56 32.40 10.76
CA LEU A 255 9.45 32.00 9.91
C LEU A 255 8.12 32.47 10.47
N ASN A 256 7.20 32.87 9.60
CA ASN A 256 5.81 33.12 9.99
C ASN A 256 5.05 31.80 10.01
N VAL A 257 5.02 31.16 11.17
CA VAL A 257 4.41 29.85 11.39
C VAL A 257 3.17 29.93 12.24
N THR A 258 2.24 29.03 12.00
CA THR A 258 1.06 28.82 12.84
C THR A 258 1.34 27.74 13.88
N ASP A 259 0.98 27.99 15.12
CA ASP A 259 0.96 26.96 16.15
C ASP A 259 -0.27 26.08 15.95
N ALA A 260 -0.05 24.83 15.60
CA ALA A 260 -1.13 23.86 15.37
C ALA A 260 -1.74 23.32 16.69
N GLY A 261 -1.32 23.82 17.84
CA GLY A 261 -1.83 23.41 19.15
C GLY A 261 -1.37 22.01 19.57
N LYS A 262 -2.28 21.26 20.18
CA LYS A 262 -2.00 19.91 20.69
C LYS A 262 -2.88 18.86 20.04
N TRP A 263 -2.31 17.67 19.84
CA TRP A 263 -3.02 16.47 19.43
C TRP A 263 -3.01 15.45 20.59
N ASN A 264 -4.16 15.06 21.11
CA ASN A 264 -4.27 14.15 22.26
C ASN A 264 -3.34 14.50 23.45
N GLY A 265 -3.13 15.81 23.70
CA GLY A 265 -2.24 16.29 24.75
C GLY A 265 -0.77 16.47 24.38
N TYR A 266 -0.34 15.96 23.24
CA TYR A 266 1.03 16.12 22.72
C TYR A 266 1.17 17.41 21.92
N GLN A 267 2.31 18.09 22.05
CA GLN A 267 2.64 19.26 21.24
C GLN A 267 2.77 18.86 19.78
N ARG A 268 2.06 19.59 18.90
CA ARG A 268 2.24 19.47 17.45
C ARG A 268 3.47 20.26 16.98
N PRO A 269 4.11 19.86 15.88
CA PRO A 269 4.96 20.74 15.10
C PRO A 269 4.23 22.02 14.70
N ALA A 270 4.98 23.09 14.45
CA ALA A 270 4.42 24.28 13.82
C ALA A 270 4.21 24.06 12.33
N ASN A 271 3.37 24.88 11.72
CA ASN A 271 3.05 24.80 10.31
C ASN A 271 3.44 26.10 9.58
N LEU A 272 4.32 25.97 8.60
CA LEU A 272 4.66 27.03 7.64
C LEU A 272 3.63 26.97 6.50
N SER A 273 2.85 28.03 6.34
CA SER A 273 1.86 28.07 5.27
C SER A 273 2.50 27.83 3.88
N PRO A 274 1.93 26.97 3.03
CA PRO A 274 2.38 26.81 1.65
C PRO A 274 2.37 28.12 0.84
N THR A 275 1.62 29.12 1.27
CA THR A 275 1.54 30.45 0.64
C THR A 275 2.54 31.45 1.21
N ASP A 276 3.31 31.07 2.24
CA ASP A 276 4.40 31.90 2.78
C ASP A 276 5.56 32.04 1.76
N SER A 277 6.16 33.22 1.72
CA SER A 277 7.27 33.51 0.80
C SER A 277 8.50 32.59 0.98
N ARG A 278 8.71 32.09 2.21
CA ARG A 278 9.83 31.19 2.56
C ARG A 278 9.51 29.71 2.33
N PHE A 279 8.24 29.35 2.04
CA PHE A 279 7.84 27.96 1.85
C PHE A 279 8.63 27.29 0.73
N THR A 280 8.81 27.98 -0.40
CA THR A 280 9.55 27.44 -1.56
C THR A 280 10.98 27.04 -1.20
N GLU A 281 11.69 27.89 -0.45
CA GLU A 281 13.07 27.62 -0.01
C GLU A 281 13.16 26.35 0.84
N ILE A 282 12.27 26.22 1.83
CA ILE A 282 12.26 25.07 2.74
C ILE A 282 11.85 23.78 2.01
N ALA A 283 10.81 23.85 1.18
CA ALA A 283 10.35 22.72 0.38
C ALA A 283 11.43 22.23 -0.59
N ASP A 284 12.11 23.15 -1.30
CA ASP A 284 13.17 22.80 -2.24
C ASP A 284 14.36 22.14 -1.50
N LEU A 285 14.67 22.59 -0.29
CA LEU A 285 15.70 21.97 0.54
C LEU A 285 15.30 20.54 0.95
N TYR A 286 14.05 20.33 1.37
CA TYR A 286 13.53 19.01 1.70
C TYR A 286 13.66 18.05 0.49
N TYR A 287 13.11 18.41 -0.66
CA TYR A 287 13.16 17.57 -1.86
C TYR A 287 14.58 17.35 -2.38
N LYS A 288 15.49 18.31 -2.18
CA LYS A 288 16.92 18.15 -2.49
C LYS A 288 17.56 17.06 -1.62
N GLU A 289 17.30 17.07 -0.30
CA GLU A 289 17.83 16.04 0.61
C GLU A 289 17.18 14.68 0.35
N LEU A 290 15.87 14.63 0.13
CA LEU A 290 15.15 13.42 -0.24
C LEU A 290 15.75 12.80 -1.52
N THR A 291 15.92 13.60 -2.57
CA THR A 291 16.48 13.13 -3.85
C THR A 291 17.95 12.68 -3.69
N LYS A 292 18.73 13.36 -2.87
CA LYS A 292 20.11 12.98 -2.59
C LYS A 292 20.23 11.63 -1.90
N LEU A 293 19.35 11.32 -0.95
CA LEU A 293 19.37 10.07 -0.20
C LEU A 293 18.75 8.91 -0.98
N TYR A 294 17.59 9.13 -1.61
CA TYR A 294 16.70 8.06 -2.09
C TYR A 294 16.36 8.14 -3.59
N GLY A 295 16.84 9.17 -4.27
CA GLY A 295 16.51 9.38 -5.69
C GLY A 295 15.16 10.07 -5.87
N LYS A 296 14.72 10.15 -7.13
CA LYS A 296 13.43 10.73 -7.51
C LYS A 296 12.36 9.65 -7.56
N SER A 297 11.16 10.01 -7.17
CA SER A 297 9.95 9.25 -7.45
C SER A 297 9.00 10.06 -8.33
N ASP A 298 8.11 9.39 -9.06
CA ASP A 298 6.98 10.03 -9.74
C ASP A 298 5.81 10.25 -8.78
N PHE A 299 5.81 9.68 -7.56
CA PHE A 299 4.73 9.76 -6.60
C PHE A 299 5.25 10.26 -5.24
N TYR A 300 4.60 11.29 -4.72
CA TYR A 300 4.87 11.82 -3.38
C TYR A 300 3.57 11.89 -2.58
N SER A 301 3.60 11.39 -1.33
CA SER A 301 2.44 11.38 -0.44
C SER A 301 2.60 12.42 0.65
N MET A 302 1.55 13.17 0.90
CA MET A 302 1.39 14.04 2.08
C MET A 302 -0.07 14.44 2.21
N ASP A 303 -0.48 14.71 3.44
CA ASP A 303 -1.82 15.18 3.79
C ASP A 303 -1.70 16.51 4.55
N PRO A 304 -1.70 17.65 3.84
CA PRO A 304 -1.63 18.96 4.47
C PRO A 304 -2.90 19.22 5.29
N PHE A 305 -2.75 19.91 6.41
CA PHE A 305 -3.84 20.21 7.35
C PHE A 305 -4.51 18.97 7.95
N HIS A 306 -3.71 17.92 8.16
CA HIS A 306 -4.14 16.64 8.71
C HIS A 306 -4.68 16.84 10.14
N GLU A 307 -5.87 16.26 10.42
CA GLU A 307 -6.57 16.33 11.71
C GLU A 307 -6.66 17.74 12.31
N SER A 308 -6.84 18.74 11.49
CA SER A 308 -7.06 20.14 11.81
C SER A 308 -6.11 20.78 12.85
N GLY A 309 -5.27 21.70 12.38
CA GLY A 309 -4.87 22.85 13.17
C GLY A 309 -5.81 24.02 12.86
N ASP A 310 -5.59 25.19 13.44
CA ASP A 310 -6.28 26.42 13.03
C ASP A 310 -5.89 26.76 11.59
N ASP A 311 -6.77 26.43 10.65
CA ASP A 311 -6.62 26.66 9.20
C ASP A 311 -7.61 27.71 8.66
N ALA A 312 -8.32 28.42 9.54
CA ALA A 312 -9.40 29.34 9.18
C ALA A 312 -8.97 30.48 8.24
N ALA A 313 -7.69 30.80 8.16
CA ALA A 313 -7.12 31.83 7.30
C ALA A 313 -6.42 31.31 6.04
N VAL A 314 -6.51 30.00 5.75
CA VAL A 314 -5.78 29.38 4.64
C VAL A 314 -6.51 29.57 3.30
N ASP A 315 -5.81 30.13 2.30
CA ASP A 315 -6.23 30.08 0.90
C ASP A 315 -5.89 28.70 0.34
N TYR A 316 -6.84 27.77 0.40
CA TYR A 316 -6.65 26.38 -0.01
C TYR A 316 -6.24 26.23 -1.48
N ALA A 317 -6.80 27.05 -2.39
CA ALA A 317 -6.45 26.99 -3.80
C ALA A 317 -4.97 27.34 -4.03
N LYS A 318 -4.51 28.44 -3.44
CA LYS A 318 -3.10 28.81 -3.50
C LYS A 318 -2.19 27.78 -2.79
N ALA A 319 -2.63 27.24 -1.66
CA ALA A 319 -1.89 26.23 -0.95
C ALA A 319 -1.68 24.97 -1.81
N GLY A 320 -2.74 24.45 -2.44
CA GLY A 320 -2.66 23.31 -3.34
C GLY A 320 -1.71 23.55 -4.52
N GLN A 321 -1.78 24.71 -5.15
CA GLN A 321 -0.87 25.10 -6.23
C GLN A 321 0.59 25.21 -5.77
N ALA A 322 0.86 25.77 -4.58
CA ALA A 322 2.20 25.90 -4.03
C ALA A 322 2.83 24.54 -3.70
N LEU A 323 2.05 23.65 -3.08
CA LEU A 323 2.46 22.27 -2.79
C LEU A 323 2.79 21.50 -4.07
N MET A 324 1.89 21.56 -5.07
CA MET A 324 2.12 20.90 -6.36
C MET A 324 3.34 21.48 -7.08
N SER A 325 3.53 22.80 -7.05
CA SER A 325 4.68 23.46 -7.66
C SER A 325 6.00 23.02 -7.03
N ALA A 326 6.05 22.85 -5.71
CA ALA A 326 7.24 22.35 -5.00
C ALA A 326 7.60 20.93 -5.48
N MET A 327 6.63 20.03 -5.54
CA MET A 327 6.85 18.68 -6.08
C MET A 327 7.30 18.69 -7.53
N LYS A 328 6.69 19.51 -8.38
CA LYS A 328 7.05 19.62 -9.82
C LYS A 328 8.45 20.19 -10.02
N ARG A 329 8.96 21.07 -9.14
CA ARG A 329 10.36 21.50 -9.18
C ARG A 329 11.33 20.35 -8.88
N ALA A 330 10.97 19.46 -7.94
CA ALA A 330 11.76 18.26 -7.63
C ALA A 330 11.72 17.24 -8.78
N ASN A 331 10.53 16.98 -9.30
CA ASN A 331 10.30 16.09 -10.45
C ASN A 331 9.12 16.62 -11.30
N PRO A 332 9.33 17.06 -12.56
CA PRO A 332 8.24 17.52 -13.41
C PRO A 332 7.10 16.51 -13.64
N LYS A 333 7.37 15.21 -13.42
CA LYS A 333 6.37 14.13 -13.51
C LYS A 333 5.66 13.84 -12.19
N ALA A 334 5.99 14.56 -11.12
CA ALA A 334 5.43 14.31 -9.79
C ALA A 334 3.90 14.28 -9.82
N VAL A 335 3.35 13.29 -9.13
CA VAL A 335 1.93 13.14 -8.81
C VAL A 335 1.80 13.20 -7.30
N TRP A 336 0.90 14.04 -6.82
CA TRP A 336 0.58 14.13 -5.41
C TRP A 336 -0.40 13.02 -5.03
N VAL A 337 0.01 12.11 -4.17
CA VAL A 337 -0.83 11.06 -3.60
C VAL A 337 -1.37 11.57 -2.25
N VAL A 338 -2.68 11.66 -2.12
CA VAL A 338 -3.35 12.21 -0.95
C VAL A 338 -4.42 11.26 -0.43
N GLN A 339 -4.53 11.14 0.90
CA GLN A 339 -5.56 10.32 1.53
C GLN A 339 -6.91 11.02 1.51
N GLY A 340 -7.94 10.31 1.01
CA GLY A 340 -9.34 10.73 1.02
C GLY A 340 -10.05 10.23 2.25
N TRP A 341 -10.16 11.07 3.28
CA TRP A 341 -10.91 10.78 4.50
C TRP A 341 -11.39 12.08 5.17
N ASN A 342 -12.51 12.00 5.89
CA ASN A 342 -13.17 13.16 6.45
C ASN A 342 -13.33 14.27 5.39
N GLU A 343 -12.75 15.44 5.59
CA GLU A 343 -12.81 16.56 4.67
C GLU A 343 -11.64 16.58 3.65
N ASN A 344 -10.67 15.66 3.79
CA ASN A 344 -9.48 15.65 2.93
C ASN A 344 -9.70 14.82 1.65
N PRO A 345 -9.03 15.20 0.55
CA PRO A 345 -8.48 16.53 0.32
C PRO A 345 -9.62 17.56 0.21
N ARG A 346 -9.44 18.75 0.77
CA ARG A 346 -10.47 19.82 0.64
C ARG A 346 -10.71 20.14 -0.84
N PRO A 347 -11.96 20.18 -1.31
CA PRO A 347 -12.25 20.42 -2.74
C PRO A 347 -11.54 21.65 -3.29
N GLN A 348 -11.58 22.77 -2.56
CA GLN A 348 -10.95 24.03 -2.95
C GLN A 348 -9.43 23.92 -3.14
N MET A 349 -8.77 22.97 -2.47
CA MET A 349 -7.32 22.76 -2.60
C MET A 349 -6.94 22.07 -3.91
N ILE A 350 -7.85 21.25 -4.45
CA ILE A 350 -7.54 20.37 -5.58
C ILE A 350 -8.24 20.78 -6.89
N GLU A 351 -9.31 21.55 -6.83
CA GLU A 351 -10.16 21.83 -8.01
C GLU A 351 -9.41 22.49 -9.18
N ASP A 352 -8.43 23.36 -8.89
CA ASP A 352 -7.63 24.05 -9.90
C ASP A 352 -6.40 23.25 -10.37
N LEU A 353 -6.09 22.12 -9.74
CA LEU A 353 -4.98 21.26 -10.16
C LEU A 353 -5.33 20.55 -11.49
N LYS A 354 -4.31 20.23 -12.27
CA LYS A 354 -4.49 19.55 -13.56
C LYS A 354 -4.86 18.09 -13.35
N VAL A 355 -5.61 17.54 -14.30
CA VAL A 355 -5.83 16.08 -14.36
C VAL A 355 -4.49 15.37 -14.45
N GLY A 356 -4.28 14.39 -13.57
CA GLY A 356 -3.03 13.63 -13.48
C GLY A 356 -1.98 14.22 -12.52
N ASP A 357 -2.18 15.43 -11.97
CA ASP A 357 -1.30 15.97 -10.93
C ASP A 357 -1.58 15.37 -9.55
N ILE A 358 -2.79 14.88 -9.31
CA ILE A 358 -3.21 14.32 -8.03
C ILE A 358 -3.82 12.93 -8.20
N LEU A 359 -3.58 12.07 -7.23
CA LEU A 359 -4.17 10.75 -7.08
C LEU A 359 -4.73 10.63 -5.66
N VAL A 360 -6.04 10.46 -5.54
CA VAL A 360 -6.71 10.36 -4.24
C VAL A 360 -6.85 8.90 -3.84
N LEU A 361 -6.42 8.56 -2.63
CA LEU A 361 -6.71 7.27 -2.01
C LEU A 361 -8.05 7.40 -1.28
N ASP A 362 -9.12 6.81 -1.80
CA ASP A 362 -10.39 6.72 -1.06
C ASP A 362 -10.18 5.71 0.08
N LEU A 363 -9.84 6.21 1.27
CA LEU A 363 -9.05 5.53 2.28
C LEU A 363 -9.68 4.23 2.80
N PHE A 364 -11.01 4.18 2.89
CA PHE A 364 -11.74 3.00 3.35
C PHE A 364 -13.06 2.80 2.60
N SER A 365 -12.89 2.62 1.29
CA SER A 365 -13.97 2.42 0.32
C SER A 365 -14.84 1.18 0.64
N GLU A 366 -14.29 0.21 1.36
CA GLU A 366 -15.02 -1.00 1.73
C GLU A 366 -16.16 -0.72 2.71
N CYS A 367 -16.10 0.37 3.51
CA CYS A 367 -17.15 0.65 4.47
C CYS A 367 -17.67 2.10 4.50
N ARG A 368 -16.88 3.05 4.04
CA ARG A 368 -17.23 4.49 3.98
C ARG A 368 -16.77 5.12 2.67
N PRO A 369 -17.28 4.67 1.53
CA PRO A 369 -16.87 5.18 0.23
C PRO A 369 -17.16 6.68 0.11
N MET A 370 -16.18 7.43 -0.40
CA MET A 370 -16.32 8.87 -0.70
C MET A 370 -16.38 9.14 -2.20
N PHE A 371 -16.18 8.11 -3.02
CA PHE A 371 -16.08 8.22 -4.48
C PHE A 371 -17.41 8.47 -5.19
N GLY A 372 -18.55 8.24 -4.56
CA GLY A 372 -19.86 8.49 -5.19
C GLY A 372 -21.04 8.20 -4.26
N GLY A 373 -22.17 8.82 -4.59
CA GLY A 373 -23.40 8.74 -3.82
C GLY A 373 -23.42 9.64 -2.58
N PRO A 374 -24.52 9.65 -1.83
CA PRO A 374 -24.62 10.40 -0.58
C PRO A 374 -23.67 9.80 0.44
N SER A 375 -22.44 10.33 0.48
CA SER A 375 -21.49 9.91 1.49
C SER A 375 -21.91 10.46 2.84
N ILE A 376 -21.64 9.71 3.91
CA ILE A 376 -21.81 10.18 5.31
C ILE A 376 -21.08 11.51 5.52
N LEU A 377 -20.11 11.83 4.68
CA LEU A 377 -19.25 13.02 4.74
C LEU A 377 -19.66 14.13 3.77
N LYS A 378 -20.85 14.05 3.18
CA LYS A 378 -21.42 15.10 2.28
C LYS A 378 -20.53 15.47 1.10
N ARG A 379 -19.75 14.54 0.57
CA ARG A 379 -18.95 14.77 -0.63
C ARG A 379 -19.75 14.36 -1.86
N ASP A 380 -20.67 15.22 -2.28
CA ASP A 380 -21.44 15.04 -3.50
C ASP A 380 -20.48 15.12 -4.70
N GLY A 381 -20.48 14.10 -5.57
CA GLY A 381 -19.65 14.07 -6.77
C GLY A 381 -18.23 13.53 -6.61
N GLY A 382 -17.86 12.92 -5.46
CA GLY A 382 -16.58 12.25 -5.24
C GLY A 382 -15.40 13.21 -5.34
N TYR A 383 -14.44 12.91 -6.23
CA TYR A 383 -13.19 13.67 -6.40
C TYR A 383 -13.18 14.52 -7.69
N GLY A 384 -14.34 14.72 -8.30
CA GLY A 384 -14.50 15.51 -9.53
C GLY A 384 -13.68 14.92 -10.69
N LYS A 385 -12.86 15.76 -11.33
CA LYS A 385 -12.01 15.35 -12.47
C LYS A 385 -10.77 14.52 -12.09
N HIS A 386 -10.49 14.37 -10.79
CA HIS A 386 -9.24 13.80 -10.33
C HIS A 386 -9.26 12.28 -10.26
N GLN A 387 -8.11 11.68 -10.50
CA GLN A 387 -7.90 10.24 -10.41
C GLN A 387 -7.96 9.77 -8.96
N TRP A 388 -8.47 8.56 -8.76
CA TRP A 388 -8.57 7.99 -7.42
C TRP A 388 -8.40 6.47 -7.43
N LEU A 389 -8.12 5.91 -6.25
CA LEU A 389 -8.01 4.49 -5.98
C LEU A 389 -9.07 4.04 -4.97
N PHE A 390 -9.64 2.86 -5.21
CA PHE A 390 -10.47 2.15 -4.23
C PHE A 390 -9.56 1.51 -3.18
N CYS A 391 -9.55 2.00 -1.95
CA CYS A 391 -8.67 1.48 -0.92
C CYS A 391 -9.46 0.78 0.19
N MET A 392 -8.92 -0.33 0.69
CA MET A 392 -9.44 -1.05 1.84
C MET A 392 -8.59 -0.74 3.07
N LEU A 393 -9.21 -0.19 4.10
CA LEU A 393 -8.55 0.11 5.37
C LEU A 393 -8.51 -1.09 6.31
N GLU A 394 -9.63 -1.80 6.43
CA GLU A 394 -9.85 -2.99 7.27
C GLU A 394 -9.74 -2.72 8.78
N ASN A 395 -8.71 -2.01 9.24
CA ASN A 395 -8.50 -1.71 10.65
C ASN A 395 -7.95 -0.32 10.93
N PHE A 396 -8.34 0.23 12.07
CA PHE A 396 -7.79 1.43 12.68
C PHE A 396 -7.01 1.08 13.96
N GLY A 397 -6.13 1.98 14.39
CA GLY A 397 -5.41 1.86 15.66
C GLY A 397 -4.53 0.62 15.75
N GLY A 398 -4.17 0.01 14.63
CA GLY A 398 -3.40 -1.23 14.60
C GLY A 398 -4.15 -2.43 15.20
N ASN A 399 -5.49 -2.38 15.30
CA ASN A 399 -6.30 -3.47 15.82
C ASN A 399 -6.19 -4.71 14.92
N VAL A 400 -5.78 -5.83 15.48
CA VAL A 400 -5.44 -7.06 14.76
C VAL A 400 -6.35 -8.24 15.08
N GLY A 401 -7.54 -8.01 15.62
CA GLY A 401 -8.53 -9.07 15.90
C GLY A 401 -9.23 -9.55 14.63
N LEU A 402 -9.98 -10.65 14.76
CA LEU A 402 -10.79 -11.17 13.67
C LEU A 402 -11.91 -10.19 13.31
N HIS A 403 -11.93 -9.76 12.06
CA HIS A 403 -12.88 -8.78 11.55
C HIS A 403 -12.93 -8.82 10.01
N GLY A 404 -14.03 -8.34 9.44
CA GLY A 404 -14.12 -8.11 8.00
C GLY A 404 -15.50 -7.66 7.56
N ARG A 405 -15.59 -7.25 6.29
CA ARG A 405 -16.78 -6.68 5.67
C ARG A 405 -16.94 -7.21 4.24
N MET A 406 -16.97 -8.55 4.09
CA MET A 406 -16.96 -9.18 2.77
C MET A 406 -18.09 -8.70 1.87
N ASP A 407 -19.32 -8.63 2.38
CA ASP A 407 -20.47 -8.21 1.57
C ASP A 407 -20.36 -6.74 1.16
N GLN A 408 -19.91 -5.86 2.08
CA GLN A 408 -19.71 -4.44 1.76
C GLN A 408 -18.55 -4.25 0.78
N LEU A 409 -17.45 -4.97 0.98
CA LEU A 409 -16.30 -4.92 0.07
C LEU A 409 -16.72 -5.30 -1.36
N LEU A 410 -17.41 -6.43 -1.54
CA LEU A 410 -17.91 -6.87 -2.84
C LEU A 410 -18.85 -5.85 -3.47
N ASN A 411 -19.85 -5.37 -2.73
CA ASN A 411 -20.83 -4.42 -3.23
C ASN A 411 -20.19 -3.10 -3.64
N ASN A 412 -19.34 -2.53 -2.77
CA ASN A 412 -18.71 -1.24 -3.02
C ASN A 412 -17.65 -1.33 -4.14
N PHE A 413 -16.91 -2.44 -4.22
CA PHE A 413 -15.95 -2.62 -5.30
C PHE A 413 -16.65 -2.70 -6.68
N TYR A 414 -17.73 -3.48 -6.79
CA TYR A 414 -18.49 -3.58 -8.04
C TYR A 414 -19.21 -2.28 -8.40
N LEU A 415 -19.66 -1.52 -7.41
CA LEU A 415 -20.17 -0.16 -7.62
C LEU A 415 -19.06 0.76 -8.18
N ALA A 416 -17.86 0.71 -7.59
CA ALA A 416 -16.72 1.54 -7.98
C ALA A 416 -16.29 1.31 -9.45
N ILE A 417 -16.25 0.06 -9.89
CA ILE A 417 -15.86 -0.28 -11.28
C ILE A 417 -17.00 -0.18 -12.30
N GLY A 418 -18.24 0.15 -11.87
CA GLY A 418 -19.39 0.35 -12.77
C GLY A 418 -19.82 -0.88 -13.55
N LYS A 419 -19.58 -2.11 -13.06
CA LYS A 419 -19.98 -3.34 -13.76
C LYS A 419 -21.49 -3.61 -13.65
N LYS A 420 -22.10 -3.99 -14.78
CA LYS A 420 -23.48 -4.53 -14.89
C LYS A 420 -24.61 -3.60 -14.41
N GLY A 421 -24.62 -2.36 -14.91
CA GLY A 421 -25.76 -1.44 -14.75
C GLY A 421 -25.78 -0.68 -13.43
N GLU A 422 -24.79 -0.83 -12.58
CA GLU A 422 -24.57 0.05 -11.45
C GLU A 422 -23.87 1.31 -11.96
N SER A 423 -24.57 2.45 -11.91
CA SER A 423 -23.99 3.72 -12.35
C SER A 423 -23.16 4.33 -11.23
N ASN A 424 -21.85 4.44 -11.46
CA ASN A 424 -21.00 5.31 -10.67
C ASN A 424 -20.42 6.40 -11.56
N HIS A 425 -20.74 7.65 -11.26
CA HIS A 425 -20.29 8.80 -12.04
C HIS A 425 -18.77 9.00 -12.04
N ASN A 426 -18.04 8.33 -11.13
CA ASN A 426 -16.59 8.49 -10.94
C ASN A 426 -15.77 7.26 -11.39
N SER A 427 -16.40 6.23 -11.99
CA SER A 427 -15.68 5.04 -12.46
C SER A 427 -14.64 5.35 -13.56
N GLU A 428 -14.86 6.37 -14.36
CA GLU A 428 -13.92 6.81 -15.42
C GLU A 428 -12.59 7.35 -14.84
N THR A 429 -12.65 7.95 -13.64
CA THR A 429 -11.48 8.48 -12.95
C THR A 429 -10.83 7.48 -11.99
N LEU A 430 -11.42 6.32 -11.77
CA LEU A 430 -10.83 5.21 -11.05
C LEU A 430 -9.62 4.65 -11.82
N LYS A 431 -8.44 4.62 -11.18
CA LYS A 431 -7.19 4.16 -11.82
C LYS A 431 -6.58 2.93 -11.15
N GLY A 432 -7.16 2.49 -10.05
CA GLY A 432 -6.60 1.38 -9.34
C GLY A 432 -7.28 1.13 -8.01
N TRP A 433 -6.57 0.40 -7.18
CA TRP A 433 -7.01 0.01 -5.85
C TRP A 433 -5.83 -0.04 -4.87
N GLY A 434 -6.10 -0.27 -3.60
CA GLY A 434 -5.01 -0.39 -2.63
C GLY A 434 -5.45 -0.88 -1.26
N PHE A 435 -4.44 -1.06 -0.42
CA PHE A 435 -4.57 -1.32 0.99
C PHE A 435 -4.06 -0.11 1.78
N THR A 436 -4.85 0.34 2.72
CA THR A 436 -4.54 1.50 3.58
C THR A 436 -4.69 1.17 5.06
N MET A 437 -4.50 -0.11 5.40
CA MET A 437 -4.58 -0.60 6.77
C MET A 437 -3.59 0.11 7.69
N GLU A 438 -3.99 0.38 8.93
CA GLU A 438 -3.09 0.93 9.93
C GLU A 438 -2.20 -0.12 10.60
N GLY A 439 -2.63 -1.39 10.61
CA GLY A 439 -1.82 -2.54 11.02
C GLY A 439 -1.91 -3.67 10.01
N SER A 440 -0.79 -4.31 9.68
CA SER A 440 -0.73 -5.44 8.77
C SER A 440 -0.73 -6.80 9.48
N GLU A 441 -0.66 -7.89 8.72
CA GLU A 441 -0.54 -9.27 9.21
C GLU A 441 -1.80 -9.83 9.91
N ASN A 442 -2.97 -9.26 9.61
CA ASN A 442 -4.25 -9.74 10.16
C ASN A 442 -5.27 -9.99 9.05
N ASN A 443 -6.32 -10.75 9.35
CA ASN A 443 -7.47 -11.02 8.46
C ASN A 443 -7.06 -11.32 7.00
N PRO A 444 -6.12 -12.24 6.72
CA PRO A 444 -5.60 -12.46 5.36
C PRO A 444 -6.69 -12.74 4.33
N VAL A 445 -7.82 -13.32 4.74
CA VAL A 445 -8.96 -13.58 3.86
C VAL A 445 -9.52 -12.31 3.21
N MET A 446 -9.52 -11.17 3.91
CA MET A 446 -10.00 -9.90 3.38
C MET A 446 -9.04 -9.33 2.33
N PHE A 447 -7.73 -9.42 2.59
CA PHE A 447 -6.68 -8.97 1.67
C PHE A 447 -6.60 -9.86 0.42
N GLU A 448 -6.78 -11.18 0.58
CA GLU A 448 -6.87 -12.11 -0.54
C GLU A 448 -8.08 -11.81 -1.42
N LEU A 449 -9.27 -11.62 -0.83
CA LEU A 449 -10.46 -11.25 -1.58
C LEU A 449 -10.23 -9.98 -2.39
N MET A 450 -9.80 -8.89 -1.74
CA MET A 450 -9.60 -7.61 -2.41
C MET A 450 -8.54 -7.70 -3.52
N SER A 451 -7.43 -8.40 -3.30
CA SER A 451 -6.35 -8.50 -4.30
C SER A 451 -6.74 -9.31 -5.54
N GLU A 452 -7.71 -10.21 -5.42
CA GLU A 452 -8.19 -11.03 -6.54
C GLU A 452 -9.30 -10.38 -7.38
N LEU A 453 -10.18 -9.58 -6.76
CA LEU A 453 -11.32 -8.96 -7.44
C LEU A 453 -10.95 -8.23 -8.74
N PRO A 454 -9.86 -7.45 -8.82
CA PRO A 454 -9.46 -6.74 -10.02
C PRO A 454 -9.09 -7.63 -11.22
N TRP A 455 -8.73 -8.88 -10.97
CA TRP A 455 -8.29 -9.84 -11.98
C TRP A 455 -9.40 -10.76 -12.45
N ARG A 456 -10.59 -10.70 -11.86
CA ARG A 456 -11.72 -11.53 -12.25
C ARG A 456 -12.53 -10.87 -13.37
N ALA A 457 -12.73 -11.59 -14.47
CA ALA A 457 -13.49 -11.09 -15.61
C ALA A 457 -14.96 -10.89 -15.27
N GLU A 458 -15.53 -11.78 -14.46
CA GLU A 458 -16.92 -11.78 -14.02
C GLU A 458 -17.06 -11.46 -12.53
N LYS A 459 -18.24 -10.96 -12.14
CA LYS A 459 -18.59 -10.85 -10.72
C LYS A 459 -18.55 -12.24 -10.08
N THR A 460 -17.91 -12.33 -8.93
CA THR A 460 -17.95 -13.54 -8.09
C THR A 460 -18.91 -13.34 -6.92
N THR A 461 -19.56 -14.38 -6.48
CA THR A 461 -20.29 -14.38 -5.22
C THR A 461 -19.34 -14.65 -4.06
N LYS A 462 -19.74 -14.26 -2.85
CA LYS A 462 -18.96 -14.57 -1.65
C LYS A 462 -18.80 -16.08 -1.47
N GLU A 463 -19.86 -16.83 -1.70
CA GLU A 463 -19.92 -18.28 -1.55
C GLU A 463 -19.00 -19.01 -2.55
N ASP A 464 -18.99 -18.60 -3.81
CA ASP A 464 -18.13 -19.23 -4.82
C ASP A 464 -16.66 -18.89 -4.58
N TRP A 465 -16.36 -17.64 -4.23
CA TRP A 465 -15.00 -17.24 -3.88
C TRP A 465 -14.47 -17.98 -2.65
N LEU A 466 -15.30 -18.18 -1.62
CA LEU A 466 -14.90 -18.91 -0.41
C LEU A 466 -14.57 -20.38 -0.68
N LYS A 467 -15.24 -21.05 -1.61
CA LYS A 467 -14.88 -22.43 -2.01
C LYS A 467 -13.48 -22.48 -2.61
N GLU A 468 -13.16 -21.53 -3.49
CA GLU A 468 -11.82 -21.40 -4.07
C GLU A 468 -10.77 -21.06 -3.00
N TYR A 469 -11.09 -20.14 -2.08
CA TYR A 469 -10.24 -19.80 -0.96
C TYR A 469 -9.96 -20.99 -0.04
N CYS A 470 -10.96 -21.79 0.28
CA CYS A 470 -10.80 -23.02 1.08
C CYS A 470 -9.86 -24.00 0.38
N TYR A 471 -10.04 -24.23 -0.93
CA TYR A 471 -9.11 -25.05 -1.69
C TYR A 471 -7.68 -24.52 -1.65
N ALA A 472 -7.50 -23.23 -1.92
CA ALA A 472 -6.18 -22.58 -1.86
C ALA A 472 -5.50 -22.76 -0.51
N ARG A 473 -6.28 -22.56 0.57
CA ARG A 473 -5.75 -22.55 1.95
C ARG A 473 -5.43 -23.92 2.50
N TYR A 474 -6.24 -24.94 2.15
CA TYR A 474 -6.15 -26.29 2.73
C TYR A 474 -5.69 -27.36 1.73
N GLY A 475 -5.65 -27.06 0.44
CA GLY A 475 -5.24 -27.98 -0.61
C GLY A 475 -6.25 -29.09 -0.95
N VAL A 476 -7.45 -29.00 -0.39
CA VAL A 476 -8.52 -29.99 -0.55
C VAL A 476 -9.88 -29.30 -0.70
N HIS A 477 -10.80 -29.96 -1.42
CA HIS A 477 -12.21 -29.62 -1.40
C HIS A 477 -12.88 -30.42 -0.28
N ASP A 478 -13.35 -29.75 0.76
CA ASP A 478 -13.99 -30.37 1.93
C ASP A 478 -15.21 -29.55 2.36
N ALA A 479 -16.37 -30.20 2.33
CA ALA A 479 -17.64 -29.54 2.63
C ALA A 479 -17.74 -29.03 4.09
N THR A 480 -17.03 -29.65 5.03
CA THR A 480 -17.00 -29.20 6.43
C THR A 480 -16.19 -27.91 6.56
N ILE A 481 -15.03 -27.84 5.90
CA ILE A 481 -14.21 -26.64 5.85
C ILE A 481 -14.97 -25.50 5.17
N GLU A 482 -15.59 -25.77 4.01
CA GLU A 482 -16.39 -24.78 3.28
C GLU A 482 -17.55 -24.26 4.12
N LYS A 483 -18.26 -25.13 4.86
CA LYS A 483 -19.33 -24.74 5.80
C LYS A 483 -18.80 -23.88 6.95
N ALA A 484 -17.67 -24.24 7.54
CA ALA A 484 -17.06 -23.44 8.61
C ALA A 484 -16.72 -22.02 8.13
N TRP A 485 -16.11 -21.89 6.94
CA TRP A 485 -15.82 -20.58 6.37
C TRP A 485 -17.08 -19.80 5.98
N ALA A 486 -18.14 -20.45 5.54
CA ALA A 486 -19.43 -19.81 5.29
C ALA A 486 -20.02 -19.21 6.57
N LEU A 487 -19.92 -19.91 7.71
CA LEU A 487 -20.34 -19.37 9.01
C LEU A 487 -19.49 -18.16 9.45
N LEU A 488 -18.16 -18.25 9.33
CA LEU A 488 -17.28 -17.12 9.61
C LEU A 488 -17.59 -15.92 8.72
N ALA A 489 -17.88 -16.14 7.44
CA ALA A 489 -18.21 -15.09 6.48
C ALA A 489 -19.62 -14.49 6.67
N GLN A 490 -20.50 -15.14 7.38
CA GLN A 490 -21.81 -14.62 7.78
C GLN A 490 -21.78 -13.89 9.14
N SER A 491 -20.79 -14.17 9.97
CA SER A 491 -20.65 -13.63 11.33
C SER A 491 -19.47 -12.63 11.42
N ILE A 492 -18.27 -13.13 11.68
CA ILE A 492 -17.06 -12.31 11.95
C ILE A 492 -16.67 -11.44 10.75
N TYR A 493 -16.71 -12.02 9.53
CA TYR A 493 -16.28 -11.32 8.31
C TYR A 493 -17.44 -10.61 7.59
N ASN A 494 -18.53 -10.35 8.31
CA ASN A 494 -19.67 -9.59 7.78
C ASN A 494 -20.14 -8.50 8.76
N CYS A 495 -19.22 -7.67 9.21
CA CYS A 495 -19.57 -6.54 10.08
C CYS A 495 -20.60 -5.64 9.41
N PRO A 496 -21.78 -5.39 10.06
CA PRO A 496 -22.85 -4.58 9.47
C PRO A 496 -22.46 -3.12 9.26
N VAL A 497 -23.12 -2.47 8.31
CA VAL A 497 -23.00 -1.02 8.08
C VAL A 497 -23.32 -0.26 9.37
N GLY A 498 -22.47 0.70 9.71
CA GLY A 498 -22.67 1.53 10.91
C GLY A 498 -22.14 0.94 12.22
N ASN A 499 -21.79 -0.37 12.25
CA ASN A 499 -21.15 -0.98 13.40
C ASN A 499 -19.64 -1.03 13.24
N ASN A 500 -18.89 -0.97 14.37
CA ASN A 500 -17.44 -1.12 14.45
C ASN A 500 -16.68 -0.57 13.21
N GLN A 501 -17.00 0.68 12.83
CA GLN A 501 -16.50 1.29 11.61
C GLN A 501 -14.96 1.39 11.55
N GLN A 502 -14.31 1.20 12.68
CA GLN A 502 -12.87 1.35 12.87
C GLN A 502 -12.13 0.01 13.01
N GLY A 503 -12.72 -1.06 12.51
CA GLY A 503 -12.11 -2.39 12.50
C GLY A 503 -12.64 -3.32 13.59
N THR A 504 -11.82 -4.23 14.06
CA THR A 504 -12.19 -5.24 15.04
C THR A 504 -12.64 -4.62 16.39
N HIS A 505 -13.55 -5.28 17.07
CA HIS A 505 -13.76 -5.01 18.50
C HIS A 505 -12.54 -5.48 19.30
N GLU A 506 -12.26 -4.79 20.39
CA GLU A 506 -11.12 -5.16 21.24
C GLU A 506 -11.49 -6.23 22.25
N SER A 507 -10.57 -7.18 22.45
CA SER A 507 -10.71 -8.21 23.46
C SER A 507 -10.65 -7.61 24.87
N ILE A 508 -11.52 -8.06 25.76
CA ILE A 508 -11.48 -7.74 27.18
C ILE A 508 -10.14 -8.08 27.83
N PHE A 509 -9.41 -9.07 27.30
CA PHE A 509 -8.08 -9.44 27.78
C PHE A 509 -7.00 -8.37 27.50
N CYS A 510 -7.24 -7.48 26.54
CA CYS A 510 -6.35 -6.36 26.25
C CYS A 510 -6.66 -5.14 27.13
N GLY A 511 -7.79 -5.14 27.84
CA GLY A 511 -8.21 -4.05 28.71
C GLY A 511 -7.53 -4.10 30.08
N ARG A 512 -7.25 -2.92 30.65
CA ARG A 512 -6.88 -2.85 32.06
C ARG A 512 -8.08 -3.23 32.92
N PRO A 513 -7.89 -3.98 34.02
CA PRO A 513 -8.99 -4.29 34.95
C PRO A 513 -9.69 -3.01 35.42
N SER A 514 -11.00 -2.94 35.25
CA SER A 514 -11.83 -1.81 35.66
C SER A 514 -13.26 -2.30 35.91
N LEU A 515 -14.00 -1.64 36.79
CA LEU A 515 -15.41 -1.94 37.05
C LEU A 515 -16.32 -1.54 35.88
N ASN A 516 -15.85 -0.68 34.99
CA ASN A 516 -16.61 -0.13 33.85
C ASN A 516 -15.87 -0.37 32.51
N ASN A 517 -15.35 -1.57 32.30
CA ASN A 517 -14.69 -1.93 31.05
C ASN A 517 -15.71 -2.09 29.92
N PHE A 518 -15.97 -1.02 29.19
CA PHE A 518 -16.76 -1.02 27.95
C PHE A 518 -15.95 -0.60 26.71
N GLN A 519 -14.71 -0.18 26.92
CA GLN A 519 -13.82 0.30 25.87
C GLN A 519 -12.36 0.14 26.31
N VAL A 520 -11.52 -0.44 25.44
CA VAL A 520 -10.09 -0.67 25.71
C VAL A 520 -9.26 0.47 25.15
N SER A 521 -9.63 0.96 23.96
CA SER A 521 -9.05 2.14 23.32
C SER A 521 -10.13 3.16 22.96
N SER A 522 -9.71 4.30 22.42
CA SER A 522 -10.63 5.33 21.92
C SER A 522 -11.34 4.92 20.63
N TRP A 523 -10.90 3.87 19.96
CA TRP A 523 -11.29 3.57 18.58
C TRP A 523 -12.25 2.41 18.45
N SER A 524 -12.29 1.46 19.37
CA SER A 524 -13.08 0.26 19.26
C SER A 524 -13.90 -0.03 20.52
N LYS A 525 -15.03 -0.70 20.33
CA LYS A 525 -15.89 -1.15 21.41
C LYS A 525 -15.60 -2.63 21.70
N MET A 526 -15.92 -3.07 22.92
CA MET A 526 -15.77 -4.47 23.34
C MET A 526 -16.95 -5.34 22.93
N ARG A 527 -18.07 -4.73 22.49
CA ARG A 527 -19.28 -5.45 22.12
C ARG A 527 -19.14 -6.07 20.73
N ASN A 528 -19.30 -7.37 20.64
CA ASN A 528 -19.39 -8.08 19.37
C ASN A 528 -20.62 -7.65 18.57
N TYR A 529 -20.51 -7.66 17.24
CA TYR A 529 -21.61 -7.46 16.31
C TYR A 529 -22.19 -8.79 15.81
N TYR A 530 -21.64 -9.90 16.24
CA TYR A 530 -22.06 -11.28 15.94
C TYR A 530 -22.25 -12.07 17.24
N ASP A 531 -23.00 -13.18 17.16
CA ASP A 531 -23.12 -14.13 18.28
C ASP A 531 -21.86 -15.03 18.32
N PRO A 532 -21.10 -15.05 19.43
CA PRO A 532 -19.94 -15.95 19.55
C PRO A 532 -20.27 -17.43 19.40
N GLU A 533 -21.52 -17.87 19.68
CA GLU A 533 -21.93 -19.25 19.46
C GLU A 533 -21.95 -19.63 17.97
N ASP A 534 -22.20 -18.69 17.06
CA ASP A 534 -22.12 -18.91 15.61
C ASP A 534 -20.71 -19.24 15.12
N THR A 535 -19.70 -19.08 15.96
CA THR A 535 -18.29 -19.26 15.62
C THR A 535 -17.63 -20.44 16.32
N ARG A 536 -18.40 -21.18 17.14
CA ARG A 536 -17.95 -22.43 17.75
C ARG A 536 -18.25 -23.65 16.83
#